data_039b27ee7b4c0db92580c5b90b04d824
#
_entry.id   039b27ee7b4c0db92580c5b90b04d824
#
_cell.length_a   1.000
_cell.length_b   1.000
_cell.length_c   1.000
_cell.angle_alpha   90.00
_cell.angle_beta   90.00
_cell.angle_gamma   90.00
#
_symmetry.space_group_name_H-M   'P 1'
#
loop_
_entity.id
_entity.type
_entity.pdbx_description
1 polymer ?
#
loop_
_entity_poly.entity_id
_entity_poly.type
_entity_poly.pdbx_seq_one_letter_code
_entity_poly.pdbx_strand_id
1 'polypeptide(L)'
;MITVSNLAIQFGKRILYQDVNMKFTNGNIYGIIGANGAGKSTLLRAISGDLEPNKGSVEMGPGERLSVLSQDHFKFDEETVLDTVLMGHSVMWKVMQERTALYSKEDFTDEDGIKVAELEDKFANLGGYTAENDAATLLSGLGIKENLHGKKMGELSGKQKVRVMLPD
;
A
#
# COMPACT_ATOMS: atom_id res chain seq x y z
N MET A 1 2.86 -16.56 6.71
CA MET A 1 3.43 -16.63 8.08
C MET A 1 4.51 -15.57 8.21
N ILE A 2 4.46 -14.73 9.25
CA ILE A 2 5.50 -13.73 9.52
C ILE A 2 6.31 -14.20 10.71
N THR A 3 7.63 -14.17 10.60
CA THR A 3 8.55 -14.52 11.69
C THR A 3 9.42 -13.32 12.02
N VAL A 4 9.44 -12.94 13.29
CA VAL A 4 10.30 -11.89 13.86
C VAL A 4 11.36 -12.56 14.69
N SER A 5 12.64 -12.31 14.37
CA SER A 5 13.76 -12.98 15.02
C SER A 5 14.73 -11.95 15.61
N ASN A 6 14.96 -12.03 16.92
CA ASN A 6 15.92 -11.22 17.68
C ASN A 6 15.79 -9.70 17.42
N LEU A 7 14.56 -9.23 17.20
CA LEU A 7 14.30 -7.85 16.87
C LEU A 7 14.71 -6.90 18.00
N ALA A 8 15.51 -5.90 17.67
CA ALA A 8 15.85 -4.83 18.58
C ALA A 8 15.63 -3.46 17.92
N ILE A 9 14.98 -2.55 18.63
CA ILE A 9 14.73 -1.19 18.18
C ILE A 9 15.19 -0.23 19.28
N GLN A 10 16.03 0.73 18.88
CA GLN A 10 16.60 1.74 19.76
C GLN A 10 16.51 3.12 19.10
N PHE A 11 16.12 4.13 19.86
CA PHE A 11 16.14 5.53 19.47
C PHE A 11 17.15 6.31 20.32
N GLY A 12 18.28 6.66 19.73
CA GLY A 12 19.39 7.29 20.46
C GLY A 12 19.86 6.37 21.59
N LYS A 13 19.77 6.83 22.84
CA LYS A 13 20.14 6.03 24.03
C LYS A 13 19.01 5.18 24.61
N ARG A 14 17.77 5.32 24.09
CA ARG A 14 16.61 4.61 24.60
C ARG A 14 16.39 3.33 23.82
N ILE A 15 16.57 2.20 24.48
CA ILE A 15 16.17 0.89 23.96
C ILE A 15 14.66 0.75 24.13
N LEU A 16 13.95 0.52 23.03
CA LEU A 16 12.51 0.31 23.02
C LEU A 16 12.18 -1.19 23.13
N TYR A 17 12.87 -1.99 22.33
CA TYR A 17 12.78 -3.45 22.33
C TYR A 17 14.16 -4.08 22.23
N GLN A 18 14.32 -5.23 22.82
CA GLN A 18 15.52 -6.06 22.73
C GLN A 18 15.11 -7.53 22.73
N ASP A 19 15.75 -8.30 21.85
CA ASP A 19 15.60 -9.76 21.76
C ASP A 19 14.14 -10.25 21.58
N VAL A 20 13.35 -9.48 20.81
CA VAL A 20 11.95 -9.83 20.54
C VAL A 20 11.89 -10.94 19.48
N ASN A 21 11.27 -12.04 19.85
CA ASN A 21 11.01 -13.18 18.98
C ASN A 21 9.51 -13.45 18.94
N MET A 22 8.91 -13.40 17.75
CA MET A 22 7.47 -13.59 17.56
C MET A 22 7.21 -14.35 16.26
N LYS A 23 6.10 -15.09 16.23
CA LYS A 23 5.67 -15.82 15.04
C LYS A 23 4.17 -15.61 14.85
N PHE A 24 3.80 -15.09 13.68
CA PHE A 24 2.41 -14.89 13.29
C PHE A 24 2.05 -15.95 12.25
N THR A 25 1.11 -16.81 12.58
CA THR A 25 0.67 -17.92 11.72
C THR A 25 -0.66 -17.58 11.06
N ASN A 26 -0.88 -18.12 9.87
CA ASN A 26 -2.08 -17.91 9.10
C ASN A 26 -3.35 -18.37 9.84
N GLY A 27 -4.47 -17.71 9.58
CA GLY A 27 -5.76 -18.04 10.19
C GLY A 27 -5.95 -17.56 11.63
N ASN A 28 -4.99 -16.83 12.20
CA ASN A 28 -5.07 -16.31 13.56
C ASN A 28 -5.13 -14.77 13.55
N ILE A 29 -5.79 -14.21 14.58
CA ILE A 29 -5.82 -12.78 14.86
C ILE A 29 -4.95 -12.52 16.10
N TYR A 30 -4.01 -11.60 15.99
CA TYR A 30 -3.11 -11.23 17.07
C TYR A 30 -3.37 -9.79 17.51
N GLY A 31 -3.61 -9.60 18.81
CA GLY A 31 -3.79 -8.27 19.41
C GLY A 31 -2.52 -7.80 20.12
N ILE A 32 -2.04 -6.59 19.81
CA ILE A 32 -0.92 -5.96 20.51
C ILE A 32 -1.48 -5.00 21.57
N ILE A 33 -1.26 -5.30 22.83
CA ILE A 33 -1.77 -4.53 23.97
C ILE A 33 -0.60 -3.91 24.74
N GLY A 34 -0.77 -2.71 25.25
CA GLY A 34 0.23 -2.03 26.07
C GLY A 34 -0.10 -0.56 26.27
N ALA A 35 0.58 0.11 27.18
CA ALA A 35 0.41 1.52 27.49
C ALA A 35 0.72 2.43 26.29
N ASN A 36 0.24 3.67 26.33
CA ASN A 36 0.63 4.66 25.32
C ASN A 36 2.14 4.94 25.44
N GLY A 37 2.81 5.00 24.29
CA GLY A 37 4.27 5.15 24.23
C GLY A 37 5.07 3.85 24.45
N ALA A 38 4.42 2.68 24.67
CA ALA A 38 5.09 1.39 24.80
C ALA A 38 5.72 0.87 23.49
N GLY A 39 5.48 1.56 22.35
CA GLY A 39 6.09 1.21 21.07
C GLY A 39 5.24 0.31 20.17
N LYS A 40 3.95 0.10 20.46
CA LYS A 40 3.06 -0.75 19.64
C LYS A 40 3.11 -0.41 18.15
N SER A 41 2.95 0.87 17.81
CA SER A 41 3.02 1.35 16.42
C SER A 41 4.42 1.21 15.82
N THR A 42 5.46 1.32 16.64
CA THR A 42 6.86 1.11 16.22
C THR A 42 7.11 -0.34 15.84
N LEU A 43 6.56 -1.28 16.62
CA LEU A 43 6.63 -2.71 16.30
C LEU A 43 5.93 -3.02 14.99
N LEU A 44 4.71 -2.48 14.78
CA LEU A 44 3.98 -2.65 13.53
C LEU A 44 4.76 -2.09 12.34
N ARG A 45 5.37 -0.90 12.46
CA ARG A 45 6.22 -0.32 11.43
C ARG A 45 7.47 -1.14 11.13
N ALA A 46 8.04 -1.80 12.13
CA ALA A 46 9.16 -2.71 11.89
C ALA A 46 8.69 -4.00 11.19
N ILE A 47 7.51 -4.51 11.52
CA ILE A 47 6.93 -5.69 10.86
C ILE A 47 6.53 -5.36 9.41
N SER A 48 6.03 -4.14 9.15
CA SER A 48 5.66 -3.70 7.79
C SER A 48 6.84 -3.35 6.89
N GLY A 49 8.04 -3.23 7.46
CA GLY A 49 9.23 -2.76 6.72
C GLY A 49 9.35 -1.24 6.63
N ASP A 50 8.42 -0.47 7.21
CA ASP A 50 8.48 1.01 7.25
C ASP A 50 9.55 1.53 8.22
N LEU A 51 10.09 0.66 9.05
CA LEU A 51 11.16 0.96 10.00
C LEU A 51 12.16 -0.19 10.02
N GLU A 52 13.39 0.11 9.65
CA GLU A 52 14.49 -0.86 9.72
C GLU A 52 14.91 -1.08 11.18
N PRO A 53 14.93 -2.32 11.69
CA PRO A 53 15.35 -2.62 13.04
C PRO A 53 16.87 -2.46 13.21
N ASN A 54 17.31 -2.10 14.42
CA ASN A 54 18.75 -2.00 14.74
C ASN A 54 19.43 -3.38 14.75
N LYS A 55 18.67 -4.45 15.11
CA LYS A 55 19.10 -5.85 15.07
C LYS A 55 17.90 -6.75 14.78
N GLY A 56 18.21 -7.96 14.31
CA GLY A 56 17.21 -8.97 14.01
C GLY A 56 16.63 -8.83 12.62
N SER A 57 15.64 -9.66 12.31
CA SER A 57 14.96 -9.70 11.01
C SER A 57 13.47 -9.93 11.16
N VAL A 58 12.75 -9.50 10.14
CA VAL A 58 11.34 -9.84 9.91
C VAL A 58 11.27 -10.56 8.58
N GLU A 59 10.78 -11.77 8.59
CA GLU A 59 10.72 -12.64 7.41
C GLU A 59 9.28 -13.05 7.14
N MET A 60 8.90 -13.01 5.87
CA MET A 60 7.62 -13.53 5.38
C MET A 60 7.83 -14.80 4.57
N GLY A 61 6.85 -15.67 4.59
CA GLY A 61 6.85 -16.86 3.73
C GLY A 61 6.86 -16.50 2.25
N PRO A 62 7.41 -17.35 1.39
CA PRO A 62 7.43 -17.11 -0.05
C PRO A 62 6.01 -16.97 -0.60
N GLY A 63 5.79 -15.94 -1.44
CA GLY A 63 4.50 -15.67 -2.07
C GLY A 63 3.44 -15.01 -1.15
N GLU A 64 3.79 -14.69 0.10
CA GLU A 64 2.88 -13.96 0.98
C GLU A 64 2.93 -12.45 0.71
N ARG A 65 1.78 -11.80 0.80
CA ARG A 65 1.66 -10.34 0.72
C ARG A 65 1.35 -9.78 2.09
N LEU A 66 2.00 -8.68 2.45
CA LEU A 66 1.70 -7.90 3.65
C LEU A 66 0.97 -6.64 3.24
N SER A 67 -0.15 -6.39 3.89
CA SER A 67 -0.90 -5.16 3.73
C SER A 67 -1.03 -4.45 5.07
N VAL A 68 -0.90 -3.14 5.07
CA VAL A 68 -0.94 -2.32 6.28
C VAL A 68 -2.03 -1.27 6.15
N LEU A 69 -3.01 -1.31 7.04
CA LEU A 69 -3.98 -0.23 7.15
C LEU A 69 -3.33 0.93 7.92
N SER A 70 -3.02 2.00 7.20
CA SER A 70 -2.49 3.22 7.79
C SER A 70 -3.57 3.95 8.60
N GLN A 71 -3.18 4.54 9.73
CA GLN A 71 -4.04 5.45 10.49
C GLN A 71 -4.11 6.85 9.88
N ASP A 72 -3.26 7.16 8.91
CA ASP A 72 -3.28 8.44 8.19
C ASP A 72 -4.33 8.39 7.08
N HIS A 73 -5.56 8.73 7.47
CA HIS A 73 -6.70 8.79 6.54
C HIS A 73 -6.65 10.01 5.61
N PHE A 74 -5.69 10.91 5.78
CA PHE A 74 -5.57 12.16 5.01
C PHE A 74 -4.52 12.08 3.91
N LYS A 75 -3.69 11.04 3.90
CA LYS A 75 -2.58 10.86 2.94
C LYS A 75 -3.02 10.98 1.48
N PHE A 76 -4.23 10.57 1.17
CA PHE A 76 -4.77 10.53 -0.20
C PHE A 76 -5.89 11.56 -0.44
N ASP A 77 -6.05 12.58 0.44
CA ASP A 77 -7.17 13.53 0.36
C ASP A 77 -7.25 14.29 -0.96
N GLU A 78 -6.13 14.50 -1.63
CA GLU A 78 -6.06 15.17 -2.94
C GLU A 78 -6.30 14.24 -4.13
N GLU A 79 -6.20 12.93 -3.92
CA GLU A 79 -6.39 11.93 -4.97
C GLU A 79 -7.87 11.58 -5.16
N THR A 80 -8.23 11.09 -6.35
CA THR A 80 -9.59 10.57 -6.53
C THR A 80 -9.77 9.25 -5.80
N VAL A 81 -11.01 8.92 -5.48
CA VAL A 81 -11.36 7.65 -4.84
C VAL A 81 -10.90 6.46 -5.70
N LEU A 82 -11.11 6.54 -7.02
CA LEU A 82 -10.70 5.50 -7.96
C LEU A 82 -9.18 5.38 -8.03
N ASP A 83 -8.47 6.50 -8.16
CA ASP A 83 -7.01 6.50 -8.22
C ASP A 83 -6.40 5.95 -6.94
N THR A 84 -6.98 6.26 -5.78
CA THR A 84 -6.52 5.73 -4.49
C THR A 84 -6.53 4.19 -4.46
N VAL A 85 -7.54 3.55 -5.06
CA VAL A 85 -7.59 2.09 -5.19
C VAL A 85 -6.53 1.60 -6.17
N LEU A 86 -6.39 2.25 -7.33
CA LEU A 86 -5.40 1.90 -8.35
C LEU A 86 -3.95 2.03 -7.82
N MET A 87 -3.68 3.02 -6.96
CA MET A 87 -2.40 3.19 -6.27
C MET A 87 -2.03 2.01 -5.36
N GLY A 88 -3.01 1.23 -4.90
CA GLY A 88 -2.79 0.00 -4.15
C GLY A 88 -1.94 -1.02 -4.93
N HIS A 89 -2.06 -1.04 -6.25
CA HIS A 89 -1.18 -1.81 -7.13
C HIS A 89 -0.01 -0.94 -7.63
N SER A 90 0.97 -0.70 -6.77
CA SER A 90 2.04 0.28 -6.98
C SER A 90 2.81 0.10 -8.30
N VAL A 91 3.06 -1.13 -8.74
CA VAL A 91 3.77 -1.43 -9.98
C VAL A 91 2.94 -1.02 -11.20
N MET A 92 1.68 -1.41 -11.23
CA MET A 92 0.75 -1.06 -12.30
C MET A 92 0.52 0.46 -12.35
N TRP A 93 0.31 1.10 -11.18
CA TRP A 93 0.15 2.55 -11.08
C TRP A 93 1.34 3.30 -11.66
N LYS A 94 2.57 2.87 -11.36
CA LYS A 94 3.79 3.47 -11.90
C LYS A 94 3.85 3.35 -13.43
N VAL A 95 3.56 2.19 -13.98
CA VAL A 95 3.49 1.96 -15.43
C VAL A 95 2.44 2.87 -16.07
N MET A 96 1.26 3.02 -15.46
CA MET A 96 0.19 3.88 -15.93
C MET A 96 0.62 5.36 -15.96
N GLN A 97 1.30 5.84 -14.91
CA GLN A 97 1.81 7.21 -14.84
C GLN A 97 2.90 7.47 -15.90
N GLU A 98 3.86 6.56 -16.05
CA GLU A 98 4.93 6.66 -17.05
C GLU A 98 4.35 6.69 -18.48
N ARG A 99 3.37 5.83 -18.75
CA ARG A 99 2.67 5.77 -20.03
C ARG A 99 1.93 7.08 -20.32
N THR A 100 1.16 7.60 -19.36
CA THR A 100 0.42 8.85 -19.49
C THR A 100 1.36 10.03 -19.73
N ALA A 101 2.48 10.09 -19.02
CA ALA A 101 3.48 11.14 -19.19
C ALA A 101 4.10 11.12 -20.60
N LEU A 102 4.39 9.93 -21.15
CA LEU A 102 4.92 9.80 -22.51
C LEU A 102 3.90 10.22 -23.58
N TYR A 103 2.64 9.83 -23.44
CA TYR A 103 1.58 10.25 -24.37
C TYR A 103 1.28 11.76 -24.32
N SER A 104 1.56 12.42 -23.20
CA SER A 104 1.35 13.85 -23.02
C SER A 104 2.53 14.70 -23.51
N LYS A 105 3.58 14.08 -24.04
CA LYS A 105 4.81 14.75 -24.46
C LYS A 105 4.58 15.47 -25.78
N GLU A 106 4.88 16.78 -25.85
CA GLU A 106 4.74 17.58 -27.07
C GLU A 106 5.77 17.18 -28.14
N ASP A 107 7.03 16.89 -27.72
CA ASP A 107 8.12 16.45 -28.58
C ASP A 107 8.29 14.93 -28.51
N PHE A 108 7.37 14.19 -29.14
CA PHE A 108 7.40 12.73 -29.15
C PHE A 108 8.44 12.22 -30.16
N THR A 109 9.39 11.40 -29.69
CA THR A 109 10.49 10.84 -30.50
C THR A 109 10.28 9.37 -30.85
N ASP A 110 11.05 8.85 -31.79
CA ASP A 110 11.04 7.41 -32.11
C ASP A 110 11.44 6.55 -30.91
N GLU A 111 12.36 7.02 -30.07
CA GLU A 111 12.75 6.37 -28.81
C GLU A 111 11.58 6.33 -27.81
N ASP A 112 10.80 7.39 -27.74
CA ASP A 112 9.58 7.43 -26.92
C ASP A 112 8.55 6.40 -27.42
N GLY A 113 8.46 6.19 -28.75
CA GLY A 113 7.60 5.18 -29.35
C GLY A 113 7.97 3.75 -28.93
N ILE A 114 9.25 3.41 -28.90
CA ILE A 114 9.73 2.11 -28.42
C ILE A 114 9.39 1.94 -26.95
N LYS A 115 9.63 2.97 -26.14
CA LYS A 115 9.35 2.92 -24.69
C LYS A 115 7.86 2.79 -24.39
N VAL A 116 7.00 3.44 -25.17
CA VAL A 116 5.55 3.30 -25.09
C VAL A 116 5.13 1.86 -25.37
N ALA A 117 5.67 1.22 -26.41
CA ALA A 117 5.35 -0.17 -26.74
C ALA A 117 5.73 -1.12 -25.57
N GLU A 118 6.89 -0.94 -24.95
CA GLU A 118 7.29 -1.72 -23.76
C GLU A 118 6.37 -1.50 -22.57
N LEU A 119 5.93 -0.26 -22.36
CA LEU A 119 5.00 0.07 -21.27
C LEU A 119 3.59 -0.47 -21.53
N GLU A 120 3.13 -0.49 -22.79
CA GLU A 120 1.86 -1.10 -23.18
C GLU A 120 1.84 -2.61 -22.90
N ASP A 121 2.91 -3.33 -23.25
CA ASP A 121 3.04 -4.74 -22.94
C ASP A 121 3.03 -5.00 -21.42
N LYS A 122 3.77 -4.20 -20.66
CA LYS A 122 3.78 -4.29 -19.19
C LYS A 122 2.40 -3.99 -18.61
N PHE A 123 1.74 -2.94 -19.09
CA PHE A 123 0.41 -2.53 -18.65
C PHE A 123 -0.63 -3.63 -18.91
N ALA A 124 -0.61 -4.22 -20.11
CA ALA A 124 -1.48 -5.34 -20.47
C ALA A 124 -1.25 -6.55 -19.54
N ASN A 125 0.00 -6.94 -19.32
CA ASN A 125 0.38 -8.08 -18.48
C ASN A 125 0.00 -7.89 -16.99
N LEU A 126 -0.10 -6.64 -16.52
CA LEU A 126 -0.54 -6.29 -15.17
C LEU A 126 -2.06 -6.13 -15.05
N GLY A 127 -2.82 -6.42 -16.11
CA GLY A 127 -4.28 -6.24 -16.10
C GLY A 127 -4.72 -4.78 -16.18
N GLY A 128 -3.85 -3.88 -16.64
CA GLY A 128 -4.09 -2.44 -16.62
C GLY A 128 -5.36 -2.00 -17.38
N TYR A 129 -5.73 -2.71 -18.46
CA TYR A 129 -6.93 -2.38 -19.23
C TYR A 129 -8.24 -2.66 -18.51
N THR A 130 -8.25 -3.55 -17.52
CA THR A 130 -9.44 -3.85 -16.70
C THR A 130 -9.39 -3.19 -15.32
N ALA A 131 -8.23 -2.66 -14.93
CA ALA A 131 -7.96 -2.18 -13.58
C ALA A 131 -8.97 -1.12 -13.08
N GLU A 132 -9.37 -0.17 -13.93
CA GLU A 132 -10.38 0.83 -13.56
C GLU A 132 -11.76 0.20 -13.32
N ASN A 133 -12.16 -0.75 -14.17
CA ASN A 133 -13.43 -1.45 -14.02
C ASN A 133 -13.43 -2.36 -12.78
N ASP A 134 -12.31 -3.02 -12.51
CA ASP A 134 -12.13 -3.87 -11.34
C ASP A 134 -12.15 -3.03 -10.06
N ALA A 135 -11.46 -1.90 -10.06
CA ALA A 135 -11.48 -0.93 -8.95
C ALA A 135 -12.89 -0.35 -8.71
N ALA A 136 -13.62 0.01 -9.77
CA ALA A 136 -15.00 0.48 -9.65
C ALA A 136 -15.94 -0.59 -9.09
N THR A 137 -15.76 -1.85 -9.50
CA THR A 137 -16.51 -2.99 -8.99
C THR A 137 -16.22 -3.22 -7.50
N LEU A 138 -14.95 -3.17 -7.12
CA LEU A 138 -14.50 -3.27 -5.72
C LEU A 138 -15.13 -2.16 -4.87
N LEU A 139 -15.01 -0.90 -5.29
CA LEU A 139 -15.58 0.25 -4.60
C LEU A 139 -17.09 0.10 -4.39
N SER A 140 -17.81 -0.35 -5.42
CA SER A 140 -19.25 -0.61 -5.35
C SER A 140 -19.57 -1.70 -4.34
N GLY A 141 -18.77 -2.78 -4.29
CA GLY A 141 -18.85 -3.84 -3.28
C GLY A 141 -18.61 -3.35 -1.86
N LEU A 142 -17.73 -2.37 -1.67
CA LEU A 142 -17.47 -1.69 -0.40
C LEU A 142 -18.56 -0.65 -0.01
N GLY A 143 -19.59 -0.50 -0.84
CA GLY A 143 -20.69 0.45 -0.62
C GLY A 143 -20.32 1.90 -0.93
N ILE A 144 -19.29 2.13 -1.75
CA ILE A 144 -18.95 3.44 -2.30
C ILE A 144 -19.67 3.59 -3.63
N LYS A 145 -20.63 4.51 -3.68
CA LYS A 145 -21.46 4.72 -4.88
C LYS A 145 -20.63 5.25 -6.05
N GLU A 146 -21.00 4.87 -7.27
CA GLU A 146 -20.29 5.24 -8.50
C GLU A 146 -20.09 6.75 -8.67
N ASN A 147 -21.06 7.58 -8.27
CA ASN A 147 -20.96 9.02 -8.30
C ASN A 147 -19.87 9.61 -7.35
N LEU A 148 -19.28 8.79 -6.50
CA LEU A 148 -18.18 9.16 -5.60
C LEU A 148 -16.81 8.75 -6.14
N HIS A 149 -16.74 7.85 -7.15
CA HIS A 149 -15.48 7.29 -7.64
C HIS A 149 -14.54 8.38 -8.21
N GLY A 150 -15.10 9.36 -8.91
CA GLY A 150 -14.34 10.50 -9.45
C GLY A 150 -14.14 11.67 -8.50
N LYS A 151 -14.66 11.58 -7.26
CA LYS A 151 -14.46 12.63 -6.25
C LYS A 151 -13.14 12.45 -5.53
N LYS A 152 -12.63 13.55 -4.94
CA LYS A 152 -11.45 13.48 -4.08
C LYS A 152 -11.74 12.72 -2.79
N MET A 153 -10.75 11.98 -2.30
CA MET A 153 -10.83 11.29 -1.01
C MET A 153 -11.18 12.26 0.13
N GLY A 154 -10.69 13.51 0.06
CA GLY A 154 -11.01 14.57 1.01
C GLY A 154 -12.50 14.86 1.16
N GLU A 155 -13.32 14.60 0.13
CA GLU A 155 -14.77 14.81 0.13
C GLU A 155 -15.56 13.67 0.80
N LEU A 156 -14.92 12.53 1.07
CA LEU A 156 -15.56 11.38 1.69
C LEU A 156 -15.64 11.52 3.22
N SER A 157 -16.68 10.94 3.81
CA SER A 157 -16.74 10.79 5.27
C SER A 157 -15.62 9.86 5.77
N GLY A 158 -15.20 10.03 7.03
CA GLY A 158 -14.14 9.18 7.60
C GLY A 158 -14.43 7.67 7.50
N LYS A 159 -15.70 7.25 7.64
CA LYS A 159 -16.10 5.84 7.45
C LYS A 159 -15.91 5.36 6.00
N GLN A 160 -16.17 6.22 5.04
CA GLN A 160 -15.98 5.89 3.62
C GLN A 160 -14.49 5.83 3.28
N LYS A 161 -13.68 6.79 3.76
CA LYS A 161 -12.21 6.77 3.58
C LYS A 161 -11.60 5.46 4.07
N VAL A 162 -11.97 5.03 5.29
CA VAL A 162 -11.50 3.76 5.84
C VAL A 162 -11.84 2.58 4.92
N ARG A 163 -13.04 2.53 4.35
CA ARG A 163 -13.46 1.45 3.44
C ARG A 163 -12.63 1.43 2.15
N VAL A 164 -12.35 2.62 1.56
CA VAL A 164 -11.53 2.73 0.36
C VAL A 164 -10.07 2.32 0.62
N MET A 165 -9.58 2.58 1.83
CA MET A 165 -8.20 2.26 2.24
C MET A 165 -8.04 0.85 2.81
N LEU A 166 -9.11 0.05 2.93
CA LEU A 166 -8.99 -1.35 3.32
C LEU A 166 -8.20 -2.09 2.23
N PRO A 167 -7.07 -2.71 2.58
CA PRO A 167 -6.35 -3.55 1.63
C PRO A 167 -7.16 -4.83 1.36
N ASP A 168 -7.18 -5.24 0.10
CA ASP A 168 -7.63 -6.58 -0.31
C ASP A 168 -6.59 -7.65 0.03
#